data_627e0a82359eff60f67208f0bc4c6ccb
#
_entry.id   627e0a82359eff60f67208f0bc4c6ccb
#
_cell.length_a   1.000
_cell.length_b   1.000
_cell.length_c   1.000
_cell.angle_alpha   90.00
_cell.angle_beta   90.00
_cell.angle_gamma   90.00
#
_symmetry.space_group_name_H-M   'P 1'
#
loop_
_entity.id
_entity.type
_entity.pdbx_description
1 polymer ?
#
loop_
_entity_poly.entity_id
_entity_poly.type
_entity_poly.pdbx_seq_one_letter_code
_entity_poly.pdbx_strand_id
1 'polypeptide(L)'
;MSKRSRHPYDPYSQKRNIRVPYTYLSRAAVKKQDRRFWGVGVPAIVLAFATILLAGIAQESASLTVQASLYRIAIPLCALTAAALCTVFCFVIRKAYKEGWYCTYSTMERYQMERRLPVLRTQQEQEEAQLGEGLFMGCMVILALILVATAIWSLCQ
;
A
#
# COMPACT_ATOMS: atom_id res chain seq x y z
N MET A 1 29.65 -3.34 -52.79
CA MET A 1 28.67 -4.25 -52.10
C MET A 1 29.07 -4.36 -50.64
N SER A 2 28.44 -3.58 -49.79
CA SER A 2 28.73 -3.54 -48.34
C SER A 2 27.94 -4.66 -47.64
N LYS A 3 28.65 -5.64 -47.06
CA LYS A 3 28.04 -6.67 -46.21
C LYS A 3 27.56 -6.01 -44.91
N ARG A 4 26.25 -5.75 -44.78
CA ARG A 4 25.61 -5.46 -43.49
C ARG A 4 25.83 -6.69 -42.61
N SER A 5 26.70 -6.58 -41.63
CA SER A 5 26.81 -7.54 -40.52
C SER A 5 25.50 -7.54 -39.78
N ARG A 6 24.72 -8.62 -39.93
CA ARG A 6 23.57 -8.87 -39.06
C ARG A 6 24.15 -9.12 -37.65
N HIS A 7 24.03 -8.14 -36.79
CA HIS A 7 24.29 -8.37 -35.36
C HIS A 7 23.41 -9.53 -34.86
N PRO A 8 23.99 -10.48 -34.14
CA PRO A 8 23.22 -11.56 -33.57
C PRO A 8 22.14 -10.94 -32.67
N TYR A 9 20.96 -11.53 -32.68
CA TYR A 9 19.82 -11.15 -31.86
C TYR A 9 20.27 -11.09 -30.39
N ASP A 10 20.42 -9.89 -29.87
CA ASP A 10 20.68 -9.66 -28.46
C ASP A 10 19.32 -9.50 -27.75
N PRO A 11 18.88 -10.50 -27.00
CA PRO A 11 17.61 -10.44 -26.27
C PRO A 11 17.59 -9.32 -25.25
N TYR A 12 18.74 -8.76 -24.86
CA TYR A 12 18.87 -7.63 -23.95
C TYR A 12 18.80 -6.27 -24.64
N SER A 13 18.92 -6.20 -25.98
CA SER A 13 18.85 -4.94 -26.74
C SER A 13 17.42 -4.40 -26.88
N GLN A 14 16.41 -5.19 -26.59
CA GLN A 14 14.99 -4.77 -26.56
C GLN A 14 14.53 -4.14 -25.24
N LYS A 15 15.40 -4.00 -24.25
CA LYS A 15 15.08 -3.24 -23.04
C LYS A 15 15.00 -1.75 -23.38
N ARG A 16 13.87 -1.32 -23.94
CA ARG A 16 13.57 0.11 -24.09
C ARG A 16 13.57 0.73 -22.69
N ASN A 17 14.60 1.50 -22.39
CA ASN A 17 14.64 2.29 -21.18
C ASN A 17 13.50 3.31 -21.22
N ILE A 18 12.49 3.10 -20.42
CA ILE A 18 11.36 4.02 -20.27
C ILE A 18 11.77 5.06 -19.25
N ARG A 19 11.69 6.32 -19.64
CA ARG A 19 11.87 7.42 -18.70
C ARG A 19 10.65 7.48 -17.78
N VAL A 20 10.87 7.21 -16.49
CA VAL A 20 9.81 7.28 -15.50
C VAL A 20 9.47 8.76 -15.26
N PRO A 21 8.21 9.18 -15.49
CA PRO A 21 7.79 10.52 -15.14
C PRO A 21 7.76 10.63 -13.62
N TYR A 22 8.54 11.54 -13.07
CA TYR A 22 8.48 11.88 -11.65
C TYR A 22 8.45 13.38 -11.46
N THR A 23 7.73 13.81 -10.45
CA THR A 23 7.72 15.20 -10.03
C THR A 23 8.78 15.40 -8.96
N TYR A 24 9.70 16.33 -9.19
CA TYR A 24 10.69 16.66 -8.17
C TYR A 24 10.00 17.22 -6.93
N LEU A 25 10.10 16.49 -5.83
CA LEU A 25 9.60 16.94 -4.54
C LEU A 25 10.76 17.44 -3.68
N SER A 26 10.57 18.58 -3.04
CA SER A 26 11.53 19.06 -2.05
C SER A 26 11.62 18.08 -0.87
N ARG A 27 12.77 18.04 -0.18
CA ARG A 27 12.95 17.19 1.02
C ARG A 27 11.84 17.40 2.06
N ALA A 28 11.36 18.64 2.22
CA ALA A 28 10.27 18.97 3.12
C ALA A 28 8.93 18.32 2.68
N ALA A 29 8.64 18.29 1.37
CA ALA A 29 7.45 17.68 0.82
C ALA A 29 7.51 16.15 0.98
N VAL A 30 8.66 15.51 0.72
CA VAL A 30 8.90 14.08 0.94
C VAL A 30 8.65 13.72 2.41
N LYS A 31 9.27 14.44 3.36
CA LYS A 31 9.10 14.20 4.80
C LYS A 31 7.65 14.38 5.25
N LYS A 32 6.92 15.35 4.69
CA LYS A 32 5.49 15.55 4.98
C LYS A 32 4.64 14.39 4.49
N GLN A 33 4.98 13.83 3.35
CA GLN A 33 4.28 12.71 2.74
C GLN A 33 4.57 11.40 3.49
N ASP A 34 5.83 11.16 3.87
CA ASP A 34 6.21 10.04 4.74
C ASP A 34 5.43 10.08 6.05
N ARG A 35 5.34 11.26 6.69
CA ARG A 35 4.57 11.41 7.92
C ARG A 35 3.10 11.08 7.72
N ARG A 36 2.49 11.44 6.58
CA ARG A 36 1.10 11.12 6.27
C ARG A 36 0.92 9.63 6.03
N PHE A 37 1.82 9.04 5.26
CA PHE A 37 1.79 7.61 4.96
C PHE A 37 1.87 6.77 6.24
N TRP A 38 2.89 6.99 7.06
CA TRP A 38 3.06 6.26 8.31
C TRP A 38 2.02 6.62 9.37
N GLY A 39 1.59 7.88 9.42
CA GLY A 39 0.57 8.34 10.36
C GLY A 39 -0.82 7.76 10.13
N VAL A 40 -1.12 7.27 8.93
CA VAL A 40 -2.39 6.58 8.62
C VAL A 40 -2.21 5.07 8.54
N GLY A 41 -1.12 4.62 7.91
CA GLY A 41 -0.87 3.19 7.68
C GLY A 41 -0.64 2.41 8.97
N VAL A 42 0.18 2.91 9.89
CA VAL A 42 0.46 2.23 11.16
C VAL A 42 -0.80 2.09 12.02
N PRO A 43 -1.59 3.15 12.28
CA PRO A 43 -2.85 3.00 13.02
C PRO A 43 -3.83 2.05 12.36
N ALA A 44 -3.94 2.04 11.03
CA ALA A 44 -4.82 1.11 10.31
C ALA A 44 -4.45 -0.35 10.60
N ILE A 45 -3.17 -0.68 10.51
CA ILE A 45 -2.68 -2.04 10.77
C ILE A 45 -2.85 -2.41 12.24
N VAL A 46 -2.47 -1.52 13.15
CA VAL A 46 -2.59 -1.76 14.61
C VAL A 46 -4.05 -2.02 14.99
N LEU A 47 -4.99 -1.22 14.50
CA LEU A 47 -6.41 -1.41 14.78
C LEU A 47 -6.99 -2.68 14.14
N ALA A 48 -6.51 -3.06 12.95
CA ALA A 48 -6.91 -4.33 12.34
C ALA A 48 -6.47 -5.52 13.21
N PHE A 49 -5.23 -5.53 13.69
CA PHE A 49 -4.75 -6.54 14.63
C PHE A 49 -5.50 -6.52 15.96
N ALA A 50 -5.77 -5.33 16.52
CA ALA A 50 -6.54 -5.19 17.74
C ALA A 50 -7.95 -5.77 17.58
N THR A 51 -8.59 -5.61 16.43
CA THR A 51 -9.92 -6.21 16.14
C THR A 51 -9.85 -7.73 16.21
N ILE A 52 -8.83 -8.34 15.63
CA ILE A 52 -8.64 -9.80 15.67
C ILE A 52 -8.42 -10.29 17.10
N LEU A 53 -7.56 -9.59 17.86
CA LEU A 53 -7.31 -9.93 19.27
C LEU A 53 -8.55 -9.80 20.12
N LEU A 54 -9.34 -8.72 19.96
CA LEU A 54 -10.60 -8.54 20.68
C LEU A 54 -11.61 -9.63 20.35
N ALA A 55 -11.69 -10.06 19.08
CA ALA A 55 -12.55 -11.18 18.70
C ALA A 55 -12.12 -12.50 19.37
N GLY A 56 -10.82 -12.78 19.46
CA GLY A 56 -10.28 -13.94 20.18
C GLY A 56 -10.61 -13.89 21.67
N ILE A 57 -10.37 -12.75 22.33
CA ILE A 57 -10.67 -12.55 23.74
C ILE A 57 -12.17 -12.71 24.01
N ALA A 58 -13.04 -12.21 23.12
CA ALA A 58 -14.48 -12.34 23.26
C ALA A 58 -14.93 -13.82 23.20
N GLN A 59 -14.28 -14.64 22.36
CA GLN A 59 -14.59 -16.07 22.29
C GLN A 59 -14.17 -16.85 23.53
N GLU A 60 -13.09 -16.47 24.17
CA GLU A 60 -12.54 -17.13 25.37
C GLU A 60 -13.14 -16.60 26.67
N SER A 61 -13.90 -15.51 26.63
CA SER A 61 -14.44 -14.88 27.84
C SER A 61 -15.53 -15.74 28.49
N ALA A 62 -15.32 -16.15 29.74
CA ALA A 62 -16.31 -16.87 30.54
C ALA A 62 -17.47 -16.02 31.02
N SER A 63 -17.34 -14.70 31.03
CA SER A 63 -18.34 -13.74 31.47
C SER A 63 -19.23 -13.28 30.31
N LEU A 64 -20.52 -13.62 30.35
CA LEU A 64 -21.51 -13.21 29.34
C LEU A 64 -21.63 -11.69 29.20
N THR A 65 -21.46 -10.93 30.27
CA THR A 65 -21.53 -9.47 30.23
C THR A 65 -20.36 -8.85 29.52
N VAL A 66 -19.15 -9.36 29.75
CA VAL A 66 -17.93 -8.93 29.04
C VAL A 66 -18.02 -9.32 27.58
N GLN A 67 -18.41 -10.54 27.28
CA GLN A 67 -18.59 -11.02 25.94
C GLN A 67 -19.58 -10.17 25.13
N ALA A 68 -20.77 -9.89 25.70
CA ALA A 68 -21.77 -9.05 25.07
C ALA A 68 -21.28 -7.61 24.82
N SER A 69 -20.53 -7.03 25.76
CA SER A 69 -19.97 -5.68 25.55
C SER A 69 -18.87 -5.65 24.47
N LEU A 70 -18.06 -6.69 24.37
CA LEU A 70 -17.03 -6.79 23.32
C LEU A 70 -17.67 -6.92 21.94
N TYR A 71 -18.66 -7.82 21.75
CA TYR A 71 -19.31 -8.00 20.46
C TYR A 71 -20.15 -6.81 20.03
N ARG A 72 -20.88 -6.14 20.94
CA ARG A 72 -21.77 -5.05 20.59
C ARG A 72 -21.11 -3.70 20.45
N ILE A 73 -20.00 -3.44 21.12
CA ILE A 73 -19.38 -2.11 21.15
C ILE A 73 -17.92 -2.15 20.67
N ALA A 74 -17.06 -2.91 21.34
CA ALA A 74 -15.63 -2.81 21.13
C ALA A 74 -15.19 -3.32 19.74
N ILE A 75 -15.64 -4.50 19.34
CA ILE A 75 -15.27 -5.10 18.06
C ILE A 75 -15.81 -4.28 16.89
N PRO A 76 -17.10 -3.91 16.80
CA PRO A 76 -17.59 -3.15 15.65
C PRO A 76 -16.98 -1.75 15.57
N LEU A 77 -16.75 -1.08 16.70
CA LEU A 77 -16.10 0.23 16.72
C LEU A 77 -14.66 0.14 16.20
N CYS A 78 -13.89 -0.83 16.69
CA CYS A 78 -12.50 -1.05 16.28
C CYS A 78 -12.41 -1.46 14.81
N ALA A 79 -13.28 -2.35 14.35
CA ALA A 79 -13.34 -2.80 12.98
C ALA A 79 -13.71 -1.69 11.99
N LEU A 80 -14.71 -0.89 12.29
CA LEU A 80 -15.14 0.23 11.45
C LEU A 80 -14.10 1.33 11.38
N THR A 81 -13.44 1.66 12.50
CA THR A 81 -12.35 2.64 12.50
C THR A 81 -11.13 2.13 11.71
N ALA A 82 -10.79 0.87 11.85
CA ALA A 82 -9.74 0.24 11.06
C ALA A 82 -10.07 0.25 9.55
N ALA A 83 -11.30 -0.10 9.17
CA ALA A 83 -11.75 -0.08 7.78
C ALA A 83 -11.73 1.34 7.19
N ALA A 84 -12.16 2.34 7.94
CA ALA A 84 -12.09 3.75 7.53
C ALA A 84 -10.63 4.18 7.32
N LEU A 85 -9.71 3.83 8.23
CA LEU A 85 -8.29 4.13 8.08
C LEU A 85 -7.66 3.40 6.89
N CYS A 86 -8.01 2.14 6.63
CA CYS A 86 -7.57 1.42 5.43
C CYS A 86 -8.02 2.13 4.16
N THR A 87 -9.26 2.63 4.12
CA THR A 87 -9.79 3.38 2.97
C THR A 87 -9.03 4.70 2.78
N VAL A 88 -8.82 5.48 3.85
CA VAL A 88 -8.02 6.72 3.80
C VAL A 88 -6.60 6.41 3.34
N PHE A 89 -6.01 5.32 3.80
CA PHE A 89 -4.68 4.90 3.41
C PHE A 89 -4.59 4.58 1.91
N CYS A 90 -5.58 3.88 1.34
CA CYS A 90 -5.68 3.68 -0.10
C CYS A 90 -5.71 5.01 -0.88
N PHE A 91 -6.46 6.00 -0.41
CA PHE A 91 -6.47 7.32 -1.05
C PHE A 91 -5.12 8.04 -0.96
N VAL A 92 -4.44 7.96 0.19
CA VAL A 92 -3.09 8.54 0.37
C VAL A 92 -2.11 7.91 -0.60
N ILE A 93 -2.13 6.58 -0.74
CA ILE A 93 -1.28 5.84 -1.67
C ILE A 93 -1.57 6.25 -3.11
N ARG A 94 -2.85 6.20 -3.51
CA ARG A 94 -3.24 6.56 -4.88
C ARG A 94 -2.87 8.00 -5.23
N LYS A 95 -3.01 8.92 -4.28
CA LYS A 95 -2.58 10.31 -4.47
C LYS A 95 -1.08 10.41 -4.63
N ALA A 96 -0.31 9.77 -3.75
CA ALA A 96 1.13 9.76 -3.82
C ALA A 96 1.64 9.20 -5.15
N TYR A 97 1.00 8.14 -5.65
CA TYR A 97 1.32 7.55 -6.93
C TYR A 97 1.06 8.50 -8.10
N LYS A 98 -0.11 9.16 -8.12
CA LYS A 98 -0.42 10.16 -9.15
C LYS A 98 0.56 11.34 -9.16
N GLU A 99 1.11 11.69 -8.02
CA GLU A 99 2.11 12.75 -7.87
C GLU A 99 3.52 12.28 -8.27
N GLY A 100 3.67 11.02 -8.70
CA GLY A 100 4.97 10.45 -9.10
C GLY A 100 5.91 10.21 -7.92
N TRP A 101 5.40 10.25 -6.70
CA TRP A 101 6.15 9.96 -5.49
C TRP A 101 5.85 8.55 -5.00
N TYR A 102 6.87 7.65 -4.96
CA TYR A 102 6.55 6.39 -4.40
C TYR A 102 7.54 5.49 -3.72
N CYS A 103 6.99 4.65 -2.83
CA CYS A 103 7.70 3.58 -2.11
C CYS A 103 8.28 2.50 -3.03
N THR A 104 7.79 2.37 -4.25
CA THR A 104 8.28 1.42 -5.25
C THR A 104 9.61 1.81 -5.87
N TYR A 105 10.09 3.04 -5.63
CA TYR A 105 11.41 3.44 -6.11
C TYR A 105 12.51 2.84 -5.23
N SER A 106 13.48 2.23 -5.89
CA SER A 106 14.69 1.75 -5.23
C SER A 106 15.48 2.90 -4.59
N THR A 107 16.37 2.58 -3.67
CA THR A 107 17.24 3.59 -3.03
C THR A 107 18.05 4.36 -4.06
N MET A 108 18.50 3.69 -5.13
CA MET A 108 19.26 4.30 -6.22
C MET A 108 18.40 5.28 -7.03
N GLU A 109 17.18 4.91 -7.37
CA GLU A 109 16.25 5.78 -8.08
C GLU A 109 15.90 7.02 -7.25
N ARG A 110 15.68 6.87 -5.95
CA ARG A 110 15.46 8.00 -5.03
C ARG A 110 16.65 8.96 -5.02
N TYR A 111 17.86 8.42 -4.99
CA TYR A 111 19.08 9.23 -5.07
C TYR A 111 19.19 9.98 -6.40
N GLN A 112 18.83 9.34 -7.52
CA GLN A 112 18.80 9.99 -8.84
C GLN A 112 17.75 11.12 -8.87
N MET A 113 16.55 10.87 -8.30
CA MET A 113 15.49 11.88 -8.20
C MET A 113 15.91 13.10 -7.37
N GLU A 114 16.58 12.88 -6.25
CA GLU A 114 17.12 13.98 -5.41
C GLU A 114 18.10 14.87 -6.17
N ARG A 115 18.86 14.28 -7.08
CA ARG A 115 19.83 15.00 -7.94
C ARG A 115 19.22 15.50 -9.26
N ARG A 116 17.91 15.36 -9.44
CA ARG A 116 17.18 15.71 -10.68
C ARG A 116 17.69 14.98 -11.92
N LEU A 117 18.27 13.80 -11.74
CA LEU A 117 18.71 12.95 -12.84
C LEU A 117 17.52 12.14 -13.39
N PRO A 118 17.51 11.82 -14.70
CA PRO A 118 16.46 11.00 -15.28
C PRO A 118 16.52 9.59 -14.69
N VAL A 119 15.37 9.10 -14.23
CA VAL A 119 15.20 7.71 -13.80
C VAL A 119 14.75 6.91 -15.01
N LEU A 120 15.54 5.91 -15.36
CA LEU A 120 15.27 5.01 -16.47
C LEU A 120 14.96 3.62 -15.92
N ARG A 121 13.83 3.05 -16.33
CA ARG A 121 13.43 1.69 -16.01
C ARG A 121 13.31 0.87 -17.29
N THR A 122 13.54 -0.42 -17.18
CA THR A 122 13.12 -1.36 -18.20
C THR A 122 11.60 -1.52 -18.16
N GLN A 123 11.00 -1.90 -19.27
CA GLN A 123 9.56 -2.14 -19.33
C GLN A 123 9.12 -3.18 -18.31
N GLN A 124 9.88 -4.24 -18.13
CA GLN A 124 9.62 -5.30 -17.16
C GLN A 124 9.63 -4.78 -15.71
N GLU A 125 10.62 -3.97 -15.32
CA GLU A 125 10.68 -3.37 -13.98
C GLU A 125 9.50 -2.45 -13.71
N GLN A 126 8.98 -1.79 -14.73
CA GLN A 126 7.81 -0.95 -14.60
C GLN A 126 6.52 -1.75 -14.44
N GLU A 127 6.38 -2.83 -15.19
CA GLU A 127 5.26 -3.76 -15.06
C GLU A 127 5.24 -4.43 -13.68
N GLU A 128 6.38 -4.89 -13.19
CA GLU A 128 6.53 -5.47 -11.85
C GLU A 128 6.15 -4.47 -10.74
N ALA A 129 6.58 -3.21 -10.87
CA ALA A 129 6.24 -2.17 -9.91
C ALA A 129 4.74 -1.86 -9.90
N GLN A 130 4.09 -1.82 -11.07
CA GLN A 130 2.64 -1.61 -11.19
C GLN A 130 1.85 -2.79 -10.63
N LEU A 131 2.33 -4.01 -10.85
CA LEU A 131 1.71 -5.23 -10.36
C LEU A 131 1.79 -5.32 -8.83
N GLY A 132 2.94 -4.98 -8.26
CA GLY A 132 3.14 -4.92 -6.81
C GLY A 132 2.24 -3.90 -6.13
N GLU A 133 2.04 -2.73 -6.74
CA GLU A 133 1.11 -1.71 -6.26
C GLU A 133 -0.34 -2.19 -6.34
N GLY A 134 -0.74 -2.75 -7.47
CA GLY A 134 -2.09 -3.29 -7.65
C GLY A 134 -2.42 -4.37 -6.63
N LEU A 135 -1.49 -5.28 -6.35
CA LEU A 135 -1.63 -6.31 -5.32
C LEU A 135 -1.76 -5.70 -3.93
N PHE A 136 -0.91 -4.74 -3.58
CA PHE A 136 -0.96 -4.08 -2.27
C PHE A 136 -2.29 -3.37 -2.06
N MET A 137 -2.75 -2.59 -3.04
CA MET A 137 -4.06 -1.92 -3.00
C MET A 137 -5.21 -2.93 -2.89
N GLY A 138 -5.15 -4.02 -3.64
CA GLY A 138 -6.11 -5.11 -3.57
C GLY A 138 -6.18 -5.73 -2.18
N CYS A 139 -5.03 -6.04 -1.56
CA CYS A 139 -4.97 -6.56 -0.19
C CYS A 139 -5.58 -5.60 0.83
N MET A 140 -5.32 -4.30 0.70
CA MET A 140 -5.90 -3.30 1.62
C MET A 140 -7.42 -3.17 1.47
N VAL A 141 -7.95 -3.25 0.24
CA VAL A 141 -9.40 -3.25 0.00
C VAL A 141 -10.05 -4.52 0.57
N ILE A 142 -9.45 -5.69 0.34
CA ILE A 142 -9.95 -6.96 0.90
C ILE A 142 -9.95 -6.90 2.44
N LEU A 143 -8.87 -6.39 3.05
CA LEU A 143 -8.79 -6.20 4.49
C LEU A 143 -9.92 -5.28 5.01
N ALA A 144 -10.17 -4.16 4.33
CA ALA A 144 -11.26 -3.27 4.70
C ALA A 144 -12.63 -3.96 4.63
N LEU A 145 -12.88 -4.77 3.59
CA LEU A 145 -14.12 -5.53 3.44
C LEU A 145 -14.27 -6.59 4.54
N ILE A 146 -13.21 -7.30 4.89
CA ILE A 146 -13.22 -8.28 6.00
C ILE A 146 -13.53 -7.57 7.32
N LEU A 147 -12.95 -6.42 7.59
CA LEU A 147 -13.21 -5.64 8.80
C LEU A 147 -14.68 -5.18 8.88
N VAL A 148 -15.27 -4.73 7.78
CA VAL A 148 -16.69 -4.37 7.72
C VAL A 148 -17.58 -5.60 7.97
N ALA A 149 -17.25 -6.73 7.34
CA ALA A 149 -17.99 -7.99 7.56
C ALA A 149 -17.89 -8.45 9.02
N THR A 150 -16.71 -8.33 9.65
CA THR A 150 -16.52 -8.62 11.08
C THR A 150 -17.36 -7.70 11.97
N ALA A 151 -17.45 -6.43 11.64
CA ALA A 151 -18.29 -5.49 12.38
C ALA A 151 -19.78 -5.86 12.29
N ILE A 152 -20.27 -6.19 11.10
CA ILE A 152 -21.65 -6.62 10.89
C ILE A 152 -21.93 -7.92 11.65
N TRP A 153 -21.03 -8.91 11.51
CA TRP A 153 -21.17 -10.19 12.18
C TRP A 153 -21.22 -10.03 13.71
N SER A 154 -20.36 -9.20 14.29
CA SER A 154 -20.33 -8.97 15.73
C SER A 154 -21.59 -8.29 16.26
N LEU A 155 -22.27 -7.48 15.44
CA LEU A 155 -23.54 -6.86 15.82
C LEU A 155 -24.73 -7.85 15.77
N CYS A 156 -24.57 -8.97 15.08
CA CYS A 156 -25.59 -10.02 15.00
C CYS A 156 -25.50 -11.06 16.12
N GLN A 157 -24.42 -11.04 16.92
CA GLN A 157 -24.23 -11.89 18.09
C GLN A 157 -24.84 -11.25 19.34
#